data_927c20ca11653a0eeaa8ce0d19f7aeec
#
_entry.id   927c20ca11653a0eeaa8ce0d19f7aeec
#
_cell.length_a   1.000
_cell.length_b   1.000
_cell.length_c   1.000
_cell.angle_alpha   90.00
_cell.angle_beta   90.00
_cell.angle_gamma   90.00
#
_symmetry.space_group_name_H-M   'P 1'
#
loop_
_entity.id
_entity.type
_entity.pdbx_description
1 polymer ?
#
loop_
_entity_poly.entity_id
_entity_poly.type
_entity_poly.pdbx_seq_one_letter_code
_entity_poly.pdbx_strand_id
1 'polypeptide(L)'
;MTESEFLALADATLSRIEGRLEEVADTSDIDIECSRSGNVLEIELIDAGGKIIVNSQAPMQEMWVAARVGGFHYRRENNRWINTRDGSELYAALSTMISDQVGATVTLAEA
;
A
#
# COMPACT_ATOMS: atom_id res chain seq x y z
N MET A 1 13.16 -15.85 -5.20
CA MET A 1 12.91 -15.54 -3.77
C MET A 1 12.18 -16.71 -3.15
N THR A 2 12.59 -17.15 -1.98
CA THR A 2 11.87 -18.21 -1.26
C THR A 2 10.55 -17.67 -0.70
N GLU A 3 9.65 -18.57 -0.30
CA GLU A 3 8.40 -18.15 0.34
C GLU A 3 8.68 -17.38 1.64
N SER A 4 9.63 -17.85 2.45
CA SER A 4 10.01 -17.15 3.69
C SER A 4 10.54 -15.75 3.43
N GLU A 5 11.37 -15.59 2.41
CA GLU A 5 11.89 -14.29 2.00
C GLU A 5 10.77 -13.36 1.53
N PHE A 6 9.85 -13.90 0.73
CA PHE A 6 8.70 -13.13 0.26
C PHE A 6 7.83 -12.68 1.44
N LEU A 7 7.49 -13.58 2.36
CA LEU A 7 6.64 -13.27 3.50
C LEU A 7 7.26 -12.20 4.41
N ALA A 8 8.56 -12.29 4.66
CA ALA A 8 9.27 -11.29 5.47
C ALA A 8 9.26 -9.91 4.78
N LEU A 9 9.50 -9.89 3.47
CA LEU A 9 9.50 -8.66 2.69
C LEU A 9 8.11 -8.04 2.61
N ALA A 10 7.09 -8.86 2.37
CA ALA A 10 5.71 -8.41 2.31
C ALA A 10 5.25 -7.83 3.66
N ASP A 11 5.59 -8.50 4.77
CA ASP A 11 5.28 -8.02 6.11
C ASP A 11 5.95 -6.66 6.37
N ALA A 12 7.21 -6.52 6.02
CA ALA A 12 7.93 -5.25 6.17
C ALA A 12 7.29 -4.14 5.32
N THR A 13 6.82 -4.48 4.12
CA THR A 13 6.16 -3.53 3.23
C THR A 13 4.84 -3.05 3.82
N LEU A 14 4.00 -3.97 4.30
CA LEU A 14 2.72 -3.62 4.93
C LEU A 14 2.94 -2.76 6.18
N SER A 15 3.92 -3.11 7.01
CA SER A 15 4.25 -2.34 8.22
C SER A 15 4.73 -0.94 7.89
N ARG A 16 5.51 -0.79 6.83
CA ARG A 16 6.02 0.51 6.40
C ARG A 16 4.90 1.41 5.90
N ILE A 17 3.98 0.87 5.12
CA ILE A 17 2.81 1.63 4.64
C ILE A 17 1.97 2.08 5.83
N GLU A 18 1.66 1.18 6.73
CA GLU A 18 0.87 1.47 7.92
C GLU A 18 1.52 2.55 8.78
N GLY A 19 2.81 2.40 9.07
CA GLY A 19 3.55 3.35 9.90
C GLY A 19 3.58 4.75 9.30
N ARG A 20 3.79 4.84 7.98
CA ARG A 20 3.81 6.14 7.31
C ARG A 20 2.45 6.82 7.31
N LEU A 21 1.38 6.05 7.11
CA LEU A 21 0.02 6.62 7.11
C LEU A 21 -0.42 7.02 8.51
N GLU A 22 -0.01 6.29 9.55
CA GLU A 22 -0.24 6.71 10.94
C GLU A 22 0.47 8.03 11.23
N GLU A 23 1.70 8.20 10.73
CA GLU A 23 2.44 9.45 10.87
C GLU A 23 1.72 10.60 10.17
N VAL A 24 1.19 10.37 8.96
CA VAL A 24 0.41 11.38 8.23
C VAL A 24 -0.82 11.79 9.03
N ALA A 25 -1.54 10.82 9.60
CA ALA A 25 -2.73 11.09 10.40
C ALA A 25 -2.39 11.89 11.68
N ASP A 26 -1.24 11.60 12.29
CA ASP A 26 -0.81 12.27 13.52
C ASP A 26 -0.29 13.69 13.28
N THR A 27 0.26 13.96 12.11
CA THR A 27 0.95 15.23 11.83
C THR A 27 0.21 16.15 10.85
N SER A 28 -0.98 15.76 10.41
CA SER A 28 -1.80 16.56 9.49
C SER A 28 -3.27 16.46 9.85
N ASP A 29 -4.11 17.20 9.12
CA ASP A 29 -5.57 17.17 9.29
C ASP A 29 -6.22 16.04 8.49
N ILE A 30 -5.43 15.19 7.83
CA ILE A 30 -5.94 14.10 7.02
C ILE A 30 -6.30 12.94 7.94
N ASP A 31 -7.57 12.52 7.92
CA ASP A 31 -8.06 11.44 8.77
C ASP A 31 -7.96 10.09 8.04
N ILE A 32 -6.96 9.31 8.41
CA ILE A 32 -6.68 8.00 7.84
C ILE A 32 -6.61 7.00 8.97
N GLU A 33 -7.36 5.90 8.87
CA GLU A 33 -7.28 4.79 9.81
C GLU A 33 -6.78 3.54 9.10
N CYS A 34 -5.80 2.88 9.70
CA CYS A 34 -5.26 1.63 9.20
C CYS A 34 -5.62 0.50 10.15
N SER A 35 -6.05 -0.62 9.58
CA SER A 35 -6.30 -1.85 10.33
C SER A 35 -5.54 -2.98 9.66
N ARG A 36 -4.76 -3.71 10.44
CA ARG A 36 -4.00 -4.82 9.90
C ARG A 36 -4.44 -6.14 10.51
N SER A 37 -4.66 -7.13 9.64
CA SER A 37 -4.98 -8.50 10.05
C SER A 37 -4.13 -9.46 9.21
N GLY A 38 -3.05 -9.98 9.79
CA GLY A 38 -2.14 -10.88 9.10
C GLY A 38 -1.52 -10.23 7.86
N ASN A 39 -1.82 -10.79 6.70
CA ASN A 39 -1.30 -10.32 5.42
C ASN A 39 -2.19 -9.28 4.72
N VAL A 40 -3.16 -8.72 5.43
CA VAL A 40 -4.10 -7.74 4.87
C VAL A 40 -3.99 -6.44 5.63
N LEU A 41 -3.77 -5.34 4.92
CA LEU A 41 -3.81 -3.98 5.45
C LEU A 41 -5.01 -3.27 4.84
N GLU A 42 -5.92 -2.80 5.68
CA GLU A 42 -7.06 -1.99 5.26
C GLU A 42 -6.79 -0.53 5.60
N ILE A 43 -6.84 0.33 4.60
CA ILE A 43 -6.63 1.77 4.74
C ILE A 43 -7.97 2.44 4.53
N GLU A 44 -8.50 3.10 5.57
CA GLU A 44 -9.76 3.82 5.48
C GLU A 44 -9.50 5.33 5.44
N LEU A 45 -10.02 5.97 4.38
CA LEU A 45 -9.92 7.42 4.20
C LEU A 45 -11.23 8.01 4.71
N ILE A 46 -11.26 8.38 5.99
CA ILE A 46 -12.48 8.67 6.74
C ILE A 46 -13.32 9.77 6.08
N ASP A 47 -12.72 10.95 5.87
CA ASP A 47 -13.45 12.09 5.32
C ASP A 47 -13.73 11.96 3.82
N ALA A 48 -12.84 11.28 3.10
CA ALA A 48 -13.00 11.07 1.66
C ALA A 48 -14.00 9.95 1.34
N GLY A 49 -14.26 9.06 2.30
CA GLY A 49 -15.26 8.02 2.16
C GLY A 49 -14.84 6.84 1.29
N GLY A 50 -13.58 6.43 1.36
CA GLY A 50 -13.09 5.29 0.59
C GLY A 50 -12.15 4.40 1.37
N LYS A 51 -11.93 3.20 0.84
CA LYS A 51 -10.98 2.24 1.41
C LYS A 51 -10.01 1.78 0.35
N ILE A 52 -8.78 1.51 0.77
CA ILE A 52 -7.77 0.86 -0.05
C ILE A 52 -7.31 -0.36 0.72
N ILE A 53 -7.28 -1.52 0.06
CA ILE A 53 -6.84 -2.75 0.68
C ILE A 53 -5.54 -3.20 0.01
N VAL A 54 -4.52 -3.43 0.82
CA VAL A 54 -3.23 -3.94 0.35
C VAL A 54 -3.01 -5.29 1.01
N ASN A 55 -2.76 -6.32 0.22
CA ASN A 55 -2.50 -7.64 0.78
C ASN A 55 -1.43 -8.39 0.00
N SER A 56 -0.75 -9.31 0.69
CA SER A 56 0.23 -10.17 0.06
C SER A 56 -0.44 -11.47 -0.41
N GLN A 57 0.04 -11.98 -1.55
CA GLN A 57 -0.40 -13.25 -2.12
C GLN A 57 0.82 -14.15 -2.27
N ALA A 58 1.08 -14.97 -1.25
CA ALA A 58 2.28 -15.80 -1.20
C ALA A 58 2.41 -16.79 -2.38
N PRO A 59 1.35 -17.50 -2.81
CA PRO A 59 1.47 -18.40 -3.95
C PRO A 59 1.93 -17.73 -5.24
N MET A 60 1.56 -16.47 -5.42
CA MET A 60 1.91 -15.68 -6.60
C MET A 60 3.18 -14.84 -6.38
N GLN A 61 3.62 -14.71 -5.14
CA GLN A 61 4.68 -13.78 -4.74
C GLN A 61 4.40 -12.35 -5.23
N GLU A 62 3.17 -11.90 -5.00
CA GLU A 62 2.71 -10.57 -5.41
C GLU A 62 2.11 -9.81 -4.24
N MET A 63 2.13 -8.48 -4.33
CA MET A 63 1.35 -7.58 -3.48
C MET A 63 0.15 -7.14 -4.32
N TRP A 64 -1.04 -7.22 -3.74
CA TRP A 64 -2.27 -6.83 -4.43
C TRP A 64 -2.87 -5.60 -3.76
N VAL A 65 -3.37 -4.68 -4.59
CA VAL A 65 -4.03 -3.46 -4.14
C VAL A 65 -5.43 -3.41 -4.73
N ALA A 66 -6.42 -3.20 -3.89
CA ALA A 66 -7.80 -2.95 -4.32
C ALA A 66 -8.20 -1.56 -3.86
N ALA A 67 -8.59 -0.71 -4.81
CA ALA A 67 -8.96 0.68 -4.56
C ALA A 67 -10.17 1.04 -5.42
N ARG A 68 -10.69 2.26 -5.24
CA ARG A 68 -11.84 2.75 -6.03
C ARG A 68 -11.57 2.68 -7.53
N VAL A 69 -10.34 2.97 -7.93
CA VAL A 69 -9.96 3.01 -9.36
C VAL A 69 -9.70 1.63 -9.96
N GLY A 70 -9.64 0.58 -9.16
CA GLY A 70 -9.44 -0.78 -9.67
C GLY A 70 -8.57 -1.64 -8.79
N GLY A 71 -8.23 -2.83 -9.30
CA GLY A 71 -7.35 -3.79 -8.66
C GLY A 71 -6.01 -3.87 -9.39
N PHE A 72 -4.94 -3.95 -8.63
CA PHE A 72 -3.58 -3.92 -9.19
C PHE A 72 -2.71 -4.96 -8.53
N HIS A 73 -1.82 -5.59 -9.31
CA HIS A 73 -0.89 -6.59 -8.83
C HIS A 73 0.54 -6.09 -9.01
N TYR A 74 1.37 -6.28 -7.98
CA TYR A 74 2.76 -5.82 -7.97
C TYR A 74 3.68 -6.99 -7.69
N ARG A 75 4.73 -7.10 -8.48
CA ARG A 75 5.73 -8.15 -8.37
C ARG A 75 7.09 -7.55 -8.02
N ARG A 76 7.92 -8.31 -7.29
CA ARG A 76 9.24 -7.80 -6.90
C ARG A 76 10.21 -7.87 -8.07
N GLU A 77 10.72 -6.71 -8.51
CA GLU A 77 11.70 -6.57 -9.57
C GLU A 77 12.70 -5.47 -9.19
N ASN A 78 13.99 -5.77 -9.27
CA ASN A 78 15.07 -4.81 -8.98
C ASN A 78 14.88 -4.11 -7.62
N ASN A 79 14.52 -4.88 -6.61
CA ASN A 79 14.27 -4.41 -5.25
C ASN A 79 13.12 -3.41 -5.12
N ARG A 80 12.15 -3.48 -6.03
CA ARG A 80 10.96 -2.63 -6.01
C ARG A 80 9.71 -3.47 -6.30
N TRP A 81 8.55 -2.99 -5.84
CA TRP A 81 7.27 -3.61 -6.18
C TRP A 81 6.73 -2.94 -7.44
N ILE A 82 6.67 -3.69 -8.54
CA ILE A 82 6.35 -3.16 -9.86
C ILE A 82 5.02 -3.74 -10.35
N ASN A 83 4.12 -2.86 -10.80
CA ASN A 83 2.82 -3.22 -11.35
C ASN A 83 3.03 -4.12 -12.58
N THR A 84 2.35 -5.26 -12.60
CA THR A 84 2.51 -6.26 -13.66
C THR A 84 1.95 -5.82 -15.01
N ARG A 85 1.18 -4.73 -15.05
CA ARG A 85 0.58 -4.21 -16.29
C ARG A 85 1.30 -3.00 -16.84
N ASP A 86 1.55 -1.99 -15.98
CA ASP A 86 2.05 -0.69 -16.45
C ASP A 86 3.45 -0.33 -15.96
N GLY A 87 4.05 -1.15 -15.11
CA GLY A 87 5.40 -0.91 -14.61
C GLY A 87 5.50 0.16 -13.53
N SER A 88 4.39 0.68 -13.02
CA SER A 88 4.43 1.67 -11.93
C SER A 88 4.85 1.02 -10.61
N GLU A 89 5.43 1.83 -9.72
CA GLU A 89 5.93 1.36 -8.43
C GLU A 89 4.85 1.52 -7.36
N LEU A 90 4.78 0.55 -6.42
CA LEU A 90 3.72 0.45 -5.42
C LEU A 90 3.55 1.70 -4.55
N TYR A 91 4.64 2.19 -3.95
CA TYR A 91 4.55 3.34 -3.05
C TYR A 91 4.13 4.60 -3.81
N ALA A 92 4.66 4.81 -5.00
CA ALA A 92 4.28 5.93 -5.85
C ALA A 92 2.81 5.85 -6.26
N ALA A 93 2.34 4.65 -6.62
CA ALA A 93 0.95 4.43 -7.01
C ALA A 93 0.00 4.68 -5.83
N LEU A 94 0.33 4.15 -4.65
CA LEU A 94 -0.48 4.39 -3.45
C LEU A 94 -0.50 5.87 -3.08
N SER A 95 0.63 6.56 -3.20
CA SER A 95 0.72 8.01 -2.95
C SER A 95 -0.27 8.76 -3.84
N THR A 96 -0.30 8.44 -5.12
CA THR A 96 -1.23 9.06 -6.08
C THR A 96 -2.69 8.75 -5.73
N MET A 97 -3.00 7.48 -5.46
CA MET A 97 -4.38 7.06 -5.13
C MET A 97 -4.89 7.77 -3.88
N ILE A 98 -4.09 7.82 -2.84
CA ILE A 98 -4.47 8.45 -1.57
C ILE A 98 -4.59 9.96 -1.75
N SER A 99 -3.59 10.59 -2.38
CA SER A 99 -3.59 12.04 -2.61
C SER A 99 -4.81 12.50 -3.42
N ASP A 100 -5.17 11.75 -4.45
CA ASP A 100 -6.33 12.07 -5.29
C ASP A 100 -7.63 11.98 -4.49
N GLN A 101 -7.75 11.00 -3.60
CA GLN A 101 -8.98 10.82 -2.82
C GLN A 101 -9.12 11.82 -1.69
N VAL A 102 -8.02 12.14 -0.99
CA VAL A 102 -8.08 13.07 0.15
C VAL A 102 -7.96 14.54 -0.26
N GLY A 103 -7.57 14.83 -1.50
CA GLY A 103 -7.43 16.18 -1.98
C GLY A 103 -6.22 16.92 -1.42
N ALA A 104 -5.20 16.21 -0.98
CA ALA A 104 -3.98 16.79 -0.43
C ALA A 104 -2.81 15.86 -0.76
N THR A 105 -1.59 16.38 -0.75
CA THR A 105 -0.42 15.57 -1.09
C THR A 105 -0.03 14.66 0.07
N VAL A 106 -0.04 13.35 -0.18
CA VAL A 106 0.45 12.32 0.73
C VAL A 106 1.51 11.54 -0.01
N THR A 107 2.69 11.41 0.58
CA THR A 107 3.82 10.72 -0.06
C THR A 107 4.23 9.51 0.74
N LEU A 108 4.26 8.35 0.09
CA LEU A 108 4.80 7.10 0.62
C LEU A 108 6.07 6.77 -0.15
N ALA A 109 7.06 6.22 0.54
CA ALA A 109 8.31 5.81 -0.09
C ALA A 109 8.89 4.62 0.66
N GLU A 110 9.72 3.84 -0.03
CA GLU A 110 10.32 2.66 0.58
C GLU A 110 11.37 3.02 1.65
N ALA A 111 12.05 4.13 1.48
CA ALA A 111 13.10 4.55 2.41
C ALA A 111 12.74 5.78 3.18
#